data_21b309409c692fe007826baa723860c3
#
_entry.id   21b309409c692fe007826baa723860c3
#
_cell.length_a   1.000
_cell.length_b   1.000
_cell.length_c   1.000
_cell.angle_alpha   90.00
_cell.angle_beta   90.00
_cell.angle_gamma   90.00
#
_symmetry.space_group_name_H-M   'P 1'
#
loop_
_entity.id
_entity.type
_entity.pdbx_description
1 polymer ?
#
loop_
_entity_poly.entity_id
_entity_poly.type
_entity_poly.pdbx_seq_one_letter_code
_entity_poly.pdbx_strand_id
1 'polypeptide(L)'
;GGAIDDYYRNKELHAYGGHTILHSFHKDKIATRYPELESLCEKVHYYQRSNKLFDHIHFQPFVVRSRRSKDLLNNLLQDNFPILFEGLVSCYLINHPLLHLRKKYFRECNVEHDYYYALGKATSILWKKIFYFSEAIKLYFFQSQLKCATKIFALAHQDENYFQQTFPNIPVVYIP
;
A
#
# COMPACT_ATOMS: atom_id res chain seq x y z
N GLY A 1 -6.99 -0.93 -13.01
CA GLY A 1 -7.54 -1.33 -11.73
C GLY A 1 -7.39 -0.27 -10.66
N GLY A 2 -6.30 -0.25 -9.90
CA GLY A 2 -6.20 0.53 -8.67
C GLY A 2 -6.44 2.04 -8.79
N ALA A 3 -5.91 2.71 -9.81
CA ALA A 3 -6.09 4.16 -9.97
C ALA A 3 -7.55 4.59 -10.18
N ILE A 4 -8.35 3.76 -10.85
CA ILE A 4 -9.78 4.02 -11.07
C ILE A 4 -10.54 3.87 -9.75
N ASP A 5 -10.24 2.84 -9.00
CA ASP A 5 -10.83 2.58 -7.70
C ASP A 5 -10.49 3.69 -6.69
N ASP A 6 -9.24 4.13 -6.66
CA ASP A 6 -8.79 5.26 -5.86
C ASP A 6 -9.55 6.54 -6.19
N TYR A 7 -9.81 6.80 -7.49
CA TYR A 7 -10.57 7.97 -7.93
C TYR A 7 -12.02 7.93 -7.41
N TYR A 8 -12.74 6.82 -7.62
CA TYR A 8 -14.13 6.72 -7.19
C TYR A 8 -14.27 6.78 -5.67
N ARG A 9 -13.38 6.14 -4.94
CA ARG A 9 -13.37 6.21 -3.47
C ARG A 9 -13.14 7.64 -2.97
N ASN A 10 -12.17 8.38 -3.52
CA ASN A 10 -11.96 9.78 -3.14
C ASN A 10 -13.16 10.66 -3.52
N LYS A 11 -13.82 10.37 -4.64
CA LYS A 11 -15.04 11.04 -5.05
C LYS A 11 -16.18 10.83 -4.04
N GLU A 12 -16.40 9.61 -3.62
CA GLU A 12 -17.41 9.28 -2.61
C GLU A 12 -17.06 9.91 -1.25
N LEU A 13 -15.82 9.80 -0.80
CA LEU A 13 -15.39 10.45 0.45
C LEU A 13 -15.62 11.96 0.41
N HIS A 14 -15.28 12.60 -0.69
CA HIS A 14 -15.52 14.04 -0.90
C HIS A 14 -17.02 14.39 -0.87
N ALA A 15 -17.86 13.59 -1.54
CA ALA A 15 -19.30 13.76 -1.59
C ALA A 15 -19.95 13.68 -0.19
N TYR A 16 -19.38 12.87 0.71
CA TYR A 16 -19.80 12.76 2.13
C TYR A 16 -19.11 13.78 3.05
N GLY A 17 -18.44 14.78 2.51
CA GLY A 17 -17.76 15.82 3.29
C GLY A 17 -16.44 15.38 3.91
N GLY A 18 -15.87 14.27 3.45
CA GLY A 18 -14.57 13.79 3.91
C GLY A 18 -13.43 14.62 3.30
N HIS A 19 -12.40 14.88 4.09
CA HIS A 19 -11.18 15.57 3.67
C HIS A 19 -10.07 14.53 3.49
N THR A 20 -9.45 14.49 2.31
CA THR A 20 -8.40 13.54 1.96
C THR A 20 -7.10 14.25 1.64
N ILE A 21 -6.00 13.83 2.29
CA ILE A 21 -4.64 14.17 1.87
C ILE A 21 -4.07 12.93 1.17
N LEU A 22 -3.80 13.04 -0.12
CA LEU A 22 -3.34 11.93 -0.93
C LEU A 22 -1.81 11.91 -1.03
N HIS A 23 -1.21 10.75 -0.75
CA HIS A 23 0.21 10.49 -0.90
C HIS A 23 0.45 9.47 -2.01
N SER A 24 0.89 9.93 -3.19
CA SER A 24 1.03 9.10 -4.38
C SER A 24 2.49 8.89 -4.77
N PHE A 25 2.84 7.67 -5.18
CA PHE A 25 4.17 7.30 -5.66
C PHE A 25 4.17 7.06 -7.16
N HIS A 26 5.13 7.66 -7.87
CA HIS A 26 5.32 7.49 -9.31
C HIS A 26 6.69 6.89 -9.65
N LYS A 27 6.78 6.23 -10.81
CA LYS A 27 8.03 5.62 -11.31
C LYS A 27 8.85 6.59 -12.14
N ASP A 28 8.17 7.45 -12.90
CA ASP A 28 8.80 8.36 -13.86
C ASP A 28 9.49 9.52 -13.16
N LYS A 29 10.40 10.20 -13.85
CA LYS A 29 11.10 11.37 -13.31
C LYS A 29 10.13 12.53 -13.00
N ILE A 30 9.07 12.63 -13.78
CA ILE A 30 8.02 13.65 -13.62
C ILE A 30 6.73 12.92 -13.23
N ALA A 31 6.09 13.35 -12.17
CA ALA A 31 4.79 12.81 -11.77
C ALA A 31 3.73 13.14 -12.81
N THR A 32 2.97 12.14 -13.24
CA THR A 32 1.74 12.38 -13.98
C THR A 32 0.71 12.94 -13.01
N ARG A 33 0.22 14.14 -13.28
CA ARG A 33 -0.80 14.80 -12.47
C ARG A 33 -2.19 14.48 -13.03
N TYR A 34 -3.13 14.35 -12.13
CA TYR A 34 -4.54 14.06 -12.44
C TYR A 34 -5.42 15.17 -11.83
N PRO A 35 -5.68 16.27 -12.58
CA PRO A 35 -6.41 17.43 -12.05
C PRO A 35 -7.77 17.10 -11.45
N GLU A 36 -8.49 16.13 -12.04
CA GLU A 36 -9.78 15.66 -11.52
C GLU A 36 -9.65 15.01 -10.14
N LEU A 37 -8.63 14.17 -9.93
CA LEU A 37 -8.36 13.57 -8.64
C LEU A 37 -7.84 14.60 -7.63
N GLU A 38 -7.01 15.54 -8.09
CA GLU A 38 -6.48 16.61 -7.25
C GLU A 38 -7.60 17.52 -6.72
N SER A 39 -8.64 17.78 -7.52
CA SER A 39 -9.78 18.58 -7.10
C SER A 39 -10.65 17.92 -6.02
N LEU A 40 -10.57 16.60 -5.86
CA LEU A 40 -11.29 15.84 -4.84
C LEU A 40 -10.52 15.74 -3.51
N CYS A 41 -9.26 16.15 -3.50
CA CYS A 41 -8.38 16.06 -2.33
C CYS A 41 -8.06 17.45 -1.79
N GLU A 42 -7.94 17.56 -0.47
CA GLU A 42 -7.47 18.79 0.16
C GLU A 42 -6.02 19.09 -0.23
N LYS A 43 -5.22 18.04 -0.35
CA LYS A 43 -3.82 18.12 -0.76
C LYS A 43 -3.37 16.83 -1.42
N VAL A 44 -2.49 16.95 -2.43
CA VAL A 44 -1.85 15.80 -3.08
C VAL A 44 -0.34 15.96 -3.02
N HIS A 45 0.33 14.95 -2.48
CA HIS A 45 1.78 14.86 -2.46
C HIS A 45 2.26 13.75 -3.41
N TYR A 46 3.19 14.08 -4.28
CA TYR A 46 3.80 13.14 -5.21
C TYR A 46 5.22 12.82 -4.78
N TYR A 47 5.56 11.52 -4.74
CA TYR A 47 6.88 11.02 -4.37
C TYR A 47 7.45 10.13 -5.46
N GLN A 48 8.72 10.31 -5.77
CA GLN A 48 9.40 9.43 -6.70
C GLN A 48 9.78 8.11 -6.00
N ARG A 49 9.48 6.98 -6.67
CA ARG A 49 9.92 5.66 -6.19
C ARG A 49 11.43 5.51 -6.36
N SER A 50 12.08 4.93 -5.36
CA SER A 50 13.49 4.53 -5.47
C SER A 50 13.61 3.36 -6.46
N ASN A 51 14.63 3.43 -7.32
CA ASN A 51 14.99 2.34 -8.23
C ASN A 51 16.48 1.98 -8.07
N LYS A 52 16.99 1.99 -6.85
CA LYS A 52 18.38 1.65 -6.55
C LYS A 52 18.57 0.14 -6.57
N LEU A 53 19.65 -0.33 -7.18
CA LEU A 53 19.97 -1.76 -7.30
C LEU A 53 20.00 -2.47 -5.93
N PHE A 54 20.54 -1.82 -4.91
CA PHE A 54 20.57 -2.35 -3.55
C PHE A 54 19.20 -2.60 -2.93
N ASP A 55 18.14 -1.92 -3.41
CA ASP A 55 16.78 -2.15 -2.92
C ASP A 55 16.23 -3.51 -3.37
N HIS A 56 16.76 -4.10 -4.45
CA HIS A 56 16.37 -5.44 -4.94
C HIS A 56 16.98 -6.58 -4.10
N ILE A 57 18.19 -6.36 -3.54
CA ILE A 57 18.93 -7.39 -2.79
C ILE A 57 18.54 -7.41 -1.31
N HIS A 58 17.81 -6.39 -0.84
CA HIS A 58 17.42 -6.26 0.55
C HIS A 58 16.40 -7.33 0.97
N PHE A 59 16.36 -7.69 2.26
CA PHE A 59 15.40 -8.65 2.80
C PHE A 59 13.95 -8.15 2.79
N GLN A 60 13.72 -6.82 2.86
CA GLN A 60 12.39 -6.25 2.65
C GLN A 60 12.00 -6.32 1.16
N PRO A 61 10.71 -6.49 0.83
CA PRO A 61 10.28 -6.50 -0.56
C PRO A 61 10.67 -5.21 -1.29
N PHE A 62 11.22 -5.35 -2.51
CA PHE A 62 11.58 -4.19 -3.35
C PHE A 62 10.38 -3.29 -3.59
N VAL A 63 9.20 -3.89 -3.83
CA VAL A 63 7.98 -3.13 -4.12
C VAL A 63 7.53 -2.25 -2.96
N VAL A 64 7.80 -2.65 -1.72
CA VAL A 64 7.58 -1.84 -0.51
C VAL A 64 8.71 -0.83 -0.33
N ARG A 65 9.96 -1.30 -0.36
CA ARG A 65 11.14 -0.50 -0.09
C ARG A 65 11.33 0.63 -1.10
N SER A 66 10.91 0.43 -2.36
CA SER A 66 10.96 1.46 -3.39
C SER A 66 10.10 2.69 -3.06
N ARG A 67 9.17 2.57 -2.11
CA ARG A 67 8.30 3.65 -1.63
C ARG A 67 8.80 4.31 -0.33
N ARG A 68 10.03 4.05 0.07
CA ARG A 68 10.62 4.78 1.19
C ARG A 68 10.83 6.25 0.81
N SER A 69 10.36 7.14 1.68
CA SER A 69 10.51 8.59 1.50
C SER A 69 10.56 9.26 2.87
N LYS A 70 11.56 10.12 3.07
CA LYS A 70 11.64 10.98 4.25
C LYS A 70 10.57 12.06 4.20
N ASP A 71 10.28 12.57 3.00
CA ASP A 71 9.27 13.61 2.82
C ASP A 71 7.87 13.08 3.11
N LEU A 72 7.57 11.80 2.75
CA LEU A 72 6.32 11.16 3.17
C LEU A 72 6.19 11.15 4.69
N LEU A 73 7.22 10.71 5.41
CA LEU A 73 7.19 10.70 6.87
C LEU A 73 6.99 12.11 7.43
N ASN A 74 7.76 13.08 6.94
CA ASN A 74 7.66 14.47 7.38
C ASN A 74 6.25 15.04 7.14
N ASN A 75 5.65 14.74 5.99
CA ASN A 75 4.30 15.18 5.68
C ASN A 75 3.24 14.51 6.57
N LEU A 76 3.39 13.21 6.84
CA LEU A 76 2.51 12.48 7.77
C LEU A 76 2.60 12.99 9.21
N LEU A 77 3.72 13.58 9.60
CA LEU A 77 3.90 14.14 10.95
C LEU A 77 3.34 15.57 11.10
N GLN A 78 2.84 16.19 10.03
CA GLN A 78 2.23 17.52 10.07
C GLN A 78 0.79 17.52 10.62
N ASP A 79 0.16 16.35 10.69
CA ASP A 79 -1.21 16.18 11.18
C ASP A 79 -1.34 14.92 12.06
N ASN A 80 -2.57 14.66 12.54
CA ASN A 80 -2.93 13.47 13.30
C ASN A 80 -4.09 12.69 12.67
N PHE A 81 -4.36 12.88 11.38
CA PHE A 81 -5.42 12.15 10.69
C PHE A 81 -5.14 10.64 10.63
N PRO A 82 -6.16 9.80 10.60
CA PRO A 82 -5.97 8.37 10.33
C PRO A 82 -5.25 8.15 9.00
N ILE A 83 -4.41 7.13 8.93
CA ILE A 83 -3.69 6.77 7.70
C ILE A 83 -4.34 5.53 7.10
N LEU A 84 -4.74 5.60 5.84
CA LEU A 84 -5.18 4.45 5.05
C LEU A 84 -4.05 4.01 4.12
N PHE A 85 -3.57 2.79 4.33
CA PHE A 85 -2.58 2.13 3.47
C PHE A 85 -3.30 1.32 2.40
N GLU A 86 -3.05 1.64 1.14
CA GLU A 86 -3.60 0.95 -0.02
C GLU A 86 -2.64 -0.11 -0.53
N GLY A 87 -2.96 -1.36 -0.26
CA GLY A 87 -2.12 -2.51 -0.55
C GLY A 87 -0.85 -2.60 0.29
N LEU A 88 -0.34 -3.81 0.45
CA LEU A 88 0.86 -4.09 1.24
C LEU A 88 2.09 -3.32 0.75
N VAL A 89 2.11 -2.99 -0.53
CA VAL A 89 3.20 -2.22 -1.17
C VAL A 89 3.34 -0.79 -0.64
N SER A 90 2.29 -0.20 -0.07
CA SER A 90 2.30 1.13 0.53
C SER A 90 2.79 1.14 2.00
N CYS A 91 2.91 -0.02 2.63
CA CYS A 91 3.09 -0.19 4.07
C CYS A 91 4.54 0.03 4.57
N TYR A 92 5.40 0.72 3.83
CA TYR A 92 6.79 0.95 4.28
C TYR A 92 6.88 1.60 5.68
N LEU A 93 5.94 2.51 5.99
CA LEU A 93 5.92 3.25 7.26
C LEU A 93 4.92 2.71 8.29
N ILE A 94 4.22 1.60 8.03
CA ILE A 94 3.13 1.13 8.91
C ILE A 94 3.59 0.87 10.34
N ASN A 95 4.83 0.40 10.53
CA ASN A 95 5.45 0.13 11.83
C ASN A 95 6.48 1.20 12.24
N HIS A 96 6.39 2.42 11.69
CA HIS A 96 7.34 3.46 12.03
C HIS A 96 7.11 3.99 13.46
N PRO A 97 8.14 4.10 14.33
CA PRO A 97 7.97 4.49 15.73
C PRO A 97 7.25 5.82 15.93
N LEU A 98 7.52 6.81 15.07
CA LEU A 98 6.87 8.13 15.17
C LEU A 98 5.38 8.11 14.79
N LEU A 99 4.88 7.02 14.20
CA LEU A 99 3.48 6.84 13.84
C LEU A 99 2.75 5.83 14.74
N HIS A 100 3.34 5.43 15.88
CA HIS A 100 2.79 4.37 16.72
C HIS A 100 1.40 4.71 17.32
N LEU A 101 1.14 5.99 17.61
CA LEU A 101 -0.16 6.46 18.13
C LEU A 101 -1.22 6.73 17.06
N ARG A 102 -0.83 6.72 15.77
CA ARG A 102 -1.75 7.00 14.66
C ARG A 102 -2.69 5.81 14.43
N LYS A 103 -3.97 6.07 14.19
CA LYS A 103 -4.89 5.06 13.65
C LYS A 103 -4.44 4.72 12.24
N LYS A 104 -4.20 3.43 11.99
CA LYS A 104 -3.70 2.91 10.71
C LYS A 104 -4.68 1.89 10.18
N TYR A 105 -5.26 2.19 9.05
CA TYR A 105 -6.16 1.31 8.33
C TYR A 105 -5.41 0.71 7.14
N PHE A 106 -5.69 -0.54 6.86
CA PHE A 106 -5.12 -1.23 5.72
C PHE A 106 -6.24 -1.70 4.82
N ARG A 107 -6.14 -1.48 3.52
CA ARG A 107 -7.08 -1.94 2.51
C ARG A 107 -6.33 -2.72 1.44
N GLU A 108 -6.82 -3.91 1.14
CA GLU A 108 -6.17 -4.82 0.20
C GLU A 108 -7.14 -5.28 -0.89
N CYS A 109 -6.65 -5.26 -2.12
CA CYS A 109 -7.36 -5.78 -3.28
C CYS A 109 -7.02 -7.23 -3.59
N ASN A 110 -5.87 -7.72 -3.12
CA ASN A 110 -5.37 -9.09 -3.33
C ASN A 110 -4.40 -9.45 -2.22
N VAL A 111 -4.25 -10.73 -1.93
CA VAL A 111 -3.14 -11.21 -1.11
C VAL A 111 -1.85 -11.08 -1.91
N GLU A 112 -1.04 -10.06 -1.63
CA GLU A 112 0.09 -9.63 -2.46
C GLU A 112 1.12 -10.73 -2.75
N HIS A 113 1.45 -11.56 -1.78
CA HIS A 113 2.41 -12.64 -2.00
C HIS A 113 1.88 -13.72 -2.96
N ASP A 114 0.57 -14.01 -2.93
CA ASP A 114 -0.07 -14.93 -3.88
C ASP A 114 -0.08 -14.34 -5.29
N TYR A 115 -0.37 -13.05 -5.40
CA TYR A 115 -0.30 -12.34 -6.67
C TYR A 115 1.10 -12.41 -7.29
N TYR A 116 2.16 -12.12 -6.52
CA TYR A 116 3.54 -12.22 -7.01
C TYR A 116 3.94 -13.66 -7.33
N TYR A 117 3.47 -14.64 -6.57
CA TYR A 117 3.68 -16.05 -6.86
C TYR A 117 3.03 -16.46 -8.19
N ALA A 118 1.80 -16.00 -8.44
CA ALA A 118 1.09 -16.23 -9.71
C ALA A 118 1.83 -15.57 -10.90
N LEU A 119 2.35 -14.35 -10.75
CA LEU A 119 3.19 -13.69 -11.75
C LEU A 119 4.46 -14.51 -12.06
N GLY A 120 5.10 -15.08 -11.03
CA GLY A 120 6.25 -15.95 -11.19
C GLY A 120 5.94 -17.21 -11.98
N LYS A 121 4.74 -17.79 -11.80
CA LYS A 121 4.26 -18.94 -12.59
C LYS A 121 3.95 -18.57 -14.04
N ALA A 122 3.35 -17.40 -14.25
CA ALA A 122 2.87 -16.97 -15.57
C ALA A 122 4.00 -16.51 -16.51
N THR A 123 5.16 -16.08 -15.96
CA THR A 123 6.25 -15.59 -16.82
C THR A 123 7.15 -16.73 -17.30
N SER A 124 7.54 -16.69 -18.59
CA SER A 124 8.57 -17.56 -19.16
C SER A 124 10.01 -17.03 -19.00
N ILE A 125 10.16 -15.75 -18.62
CA ILE A 125 11.45 -15.07 -18.54
C ILE A 125 12.11 -15.41 -17.20
N LEU A 126 13.22 -16.16 -17.21
CA LEU A 126 13.86 -16.73 -16.02
C LEU A 126 14.19 -15.69 -14.93
N TRP A 127 14.81 -14.55 -15.29
CA TRP A 127 15.16 -13.52 -14.31
C TRP A 127 13.92 -12.87 -13.66
N LYS A 128 12.83 -12.67 -14.43
CA LYS A 128 11.54 -12.21 -13.89
C LYS A 128 10.93 -13.23 -12.96
N LYS A 129 11.01 -14.51 -13.32
CA LYS A 129 10.53 -15.61 -12.48
C LYS A 129 11.23 -15.63 -11.12
N ILE A 130 12.56 -15.53 -11.11
CA ILE A 130 13.36 -15.46 -9.88
C ILE A 130 12.95 -14.23 -9.07
N PHE A 131 12.83 -13.08 -9.71
CA PHE A 131 12.40 -11.84 -9.04
C PHE A 131 11.02 -12.00 -8.41
N TYR A 132 10.01 -12.47 -9.14
CA TYR A 132 8.66 -12.59 -8.61
C TYR A 132 8.56 -13.59 -7.46
N PHE A 133 9.22 -14.73 -7.54
CA PHE A 133 9.23 -15.69 -6.43
C PHE A 133 9.97 -15.14 -5.20
N SER A 134 11.08 -14.44 -5.40
CA SER A 134 11.78 -13.81 -4.27
C SER A 134 10.93 -12.72 -3.61
N GLU A 135 10.23 -11.90 -4.40
CA GLU A 135 9.31 -10.89 -3.86
C GLU A 135 8.10 -11.54 -3.17
N ALA A 136 7.53 -12.62 -3.70
CA ALA A 136 6.46 -13.36 -3.04
C ALA A 136 6.86 -13.82 -1.64
N ILE A 137 8.04 -14.44 -1.49
CA ILE A 137 8.56 -14.88 -0.20
C ILE A 137 8.77 -13.68 0.75
N LYS A 138 9.37 -12.59 0.28
CA LYS A 138 9.59 -11.39 1.08
C LYS A 138 8.27 -10.76 1.52
N LEU A 139 7.28 -10.68 0.64
CA LEU A 139 5.94 -10.16 0.94
C LEU A 139 5.21 -11.02 1.96
N TYR A 140 5.31 -12.34 1.87
CA TYR A 140 4.76 -13.27 2.84
C TYR A 140 5.28 -12.98 4.26
N PHE A 141 6.58 -12.75 4.43
CA PHE A 141 7.12 -12.36 5.74
C PHE A 141 6.80 -10.91 6.12
N PHE A 142 6.81 -10.00 5.15
CA PHE A 142 6.56 -8.58 5.40
C PHE A 142 5.13 -8.29 5.84
N GLN A 143 4.14 -9.08 5.41
CA GLN A 143 2.75 -8.89 5.83
C GLN A 143 2.55 -8.94 7.36
N SER A 144 3.47 -9.55 8.10
CA SER A 144 3.45 -9.54 9.57
C SER A 144 3.44 -8.12 10.16
N GLN A 145 3.89 -7.11 9.41
CA GLN A 145 3.83 -5.70 9.80
C GLN A 145 2.39 -5.17 9.90
N LEU A 146 1.42 -5.84 9.27
CA LEU A 146 0.00 -5.50 9.39
C LEU A 146 -0.54 -5.66 10.81
N LYS A 147 0.18 -6.33 11.71
CA LYS A 147 -0.13 -6.36 13.15
C LYS A 147 -0.20 -4.95 13.77
N CYS A 148 0.38 -3.96 13.12
CA CYS A 148 0.31 -2.55 13.53
C CYS A 148 -0.95 -1.82 13.01
N ALA A 149 -1.78 -2.49 12.20
CA ALA A 149 -3.02 -1.91 11.70
C ALA A 149 -4.11 -1.92 12.78
N THR A 150 -4.91 -0.87 12.81
CA THR A 150 -6.08 -0.73 13.67
C THR A 150 -7.25 -1.58 13.14
N LYS A 151 -7.36 -1.69 11.80
CA LYS A 151 -8.38 -2.47 11.10
C LYS A 151 -7.89 -2.80 9.69
N ILE A 152 -8.35 -3.92 9.16
CA ILE A 152 -8.12 -4.36 7.78
C ILE A 152 -9.45 -4.33 7.02
N PHE A 153 -9.41 -3.79 5.81
CA PHE A 153 -10.52 -3.81 4.85
C PHE A 153 -10.17 -4.75 3.70
N ALA A 154 -11.01 -5.74 3.47
CA ALA A 154 -10.89 -6.69 2.38
C ALA A 154 -11.95 -6.42 1.32
N LEU A 155 -11.59 -6.53 0.03
CA LEU A 155 -12.50 -6.30 -1.11
C LEU A 155 -13.10 -7.61 -1.66
N ALA A 156 -12.66 -8.75 -1.16
CA ALA A 156 -13.21 -10.06 -1.50
C ALA A 156 -13.41 -10.88 -0.23
N HIS A 157 -14.45 -11.70 -0.18
CA HIS A 157 -14.70 -12.59 0.96
C HIS A 157 -13.57 -13.62 1.16
N GLN A 158 -12.90 -14.03 0.09
CA GLN A 158 -11.74 -14.91 0.19
C GLN A 158 -10.60 -14.24 0.97
N ASP A 159 -10.33 -12.97 0.68
CA ASP A 159 -9.28 -12.19 1.35
C ASP A 159 -9.69 -11.86 2.79
N GLU A 160 -10.97 -11.57 3.04
CA GLU A 160 -11.51 -11.38 4.40
C GLU A 160 -11.21 -12.61 5.26
N ASN A 161 -11.57 -13.80 4.78
CA ASN A 161 -11.32 -15.06 5.49
C ASN A 161 -9.82 -15.29 5.75
N TYR A 162 -8.99 -15.01 4.74
CA TYR A 162 -7.53 -15.12 4.85
C TYR A 162 -6.99 -14.20 5.96
N PHE A 163 -7.38 -12.92 5.96
CA PHE A 163 -6.89 -11.96 6.95
C PHE A 163 -7.44 -12.22 8.35
N GLN A 164 -8.69 -12.68 8.49
CA GLN A 164 -9.25 -13.07 9.79
C GLN A 164 -8.47 -14.23 10.42
N GLN A 165 -8.08 -15.22 9.62
CA GLN A 165 -7.28 -16.36 10.09
C GLN A 165 -5.83 -15.96 10.40
N THR A 166 -5.24 -15.08 9.57
CA THR A 166 -3.83 -14.67 9.72
C THR A 166 -3.63 -13.67 10.86
N PHE A 167 -4.64 -12.79 11.09
CA PHE A 167 -4.58 -11.72 12.09
C PHE A 167 -5.80 -11.72 13.02
N PRO A 168 -5.98 -12.75 13.85
CA PRO A 168 -7.21 -12.94 14.65
C PRO A 168 -7.47 -11.81 15.66
N ASN A 169 -6.44 -11.02 16.00
CA ASN A 169 -6.55 -9.89 16.94
C ASN A 169 -6.83 -8.55 16.26
N ILE A 170 -6.98 -8.51 14.94
CA ILE A 170 -7.25 -7.29 14.19
C ILE A 170 -8.65 -7.41 13.58
N PRO A 171 -9.53 -6.43 13.78
CA PRO A 171 -10.82 -6.42 13.09
C PRO A 171 -10.63 -6.41 11.57
N VAL A 172 -11.20 -7.40 10.89
CA VAL A 172 -11.24 -7.47 9.42
C VAL A 172 -12.67 -7.25 8.97
N VAL A 173 -12.88 -6.39 7.99
CA VAL A 173 -14.20 -6.02 7.48
C VAL A 173 -14.18 -6.10 5.97
N TYR A 174 -15.14 -6.83 5.43
CA TYR A 174 -15.42 -6.82 4.00
C TYR A 174 -16.07 -5.48 3.60
N ILE A 175 -15.54 -4.86 2.56
CA ILE A 175 -16.11 -3.66 1.90
C ILE A 175 -16.19 -3.94 0.41
N PRO A 176 -17.39 -3.99 -0.18
CA PRO A 176 -17.58 -4.27 -1.61
C PRO A 176 -17.03 -3.16 -2.50
#